data_bf3fa6bbc818a9af0a239186176e2890
#
_entry.id   bf3fa6bbc818a9af0a239186176e2890
#
_cell.length_a   1.000
_cell.length_b   1.000
_cell.length_c   1.000
_cell.angle_alpha   90.00
_cell.angle_beta   90.00
_cell.angle_gamma   90.00
#
_symmetry.space_group_name_H-M   'P 1'
#
loop_
_entity.id
_entity.type
_entity.pdbx_description
1 polymer ?
#
loop_
_entity_poly.entity_id
_entity_poly.type
_entity_poly.pdbx_seq_one_letter_code
_entity_poly.pdbx_strand_id
1 'polypeptide(L)'
;MRFIFIIIFISFSSKGQNLYFPGKLWEEKSPESQGIDIKKLDKAIEFAISNENSVDKDLRISIIKSFGREPGYKIKGPTKKRGDSNGLIIKNGYIIGKWGDTKRVDMTFSVTKSYLSTVAGIAYDKNLISIDDKLKDYIWDGKFDDTHNSQITWHHLLNQSSQWSGELFGTYDWADRPPRGLSLEEIKKQKLLPPGQAYKYNDVRVNLLSFSLLNVFRKPLPAVLKENIMDPIGASSTWRWYGYENSMVVMDGVNVQSVSGGGHFGGGIFINSEDHARFGLLFLREGVWNGERLISSDWINKIRVPSENNPSYGYMWWLNRGDRYWKGLPENIYYGSGFGGNYIIVIPDHDMVIVSRWLDSSKVGEFVKMIVDSHN
;
A
#
# COMPACT_ATOMS: atom_id res chain seq x y z
N MET A 1 8.37 36.63 56.61
CA MET A 1 7.22 36.24 55.76
C MET A 1 7.66 35.18 54.77
N ARG A 2 7.21 33.95 54.95
CA ARG A 2 7.46 32.86 54.00
C ARG A 2 6.26 32.76 53.07
N PHE A 3 6.45 33.00 51.76
CA PHE A 3 5.42 32.78 50.73
C PHE A 3 5.41 31.29 50.36
N ILE A 4 4.28 30.62 50.62
CA ILE A 4 4.01 29.25 50.14
C ILE A 4 3.37 29.39 48.76
N PHE A 5 4.07 28.95 47.71
CA PHE A 5 3.49 28.78 46.39
C PHE A 5 2.75 27.44 46.33
N ILE A 6 1.44 27.49 46.27
CA ILE A 6 0.60 26.32 46.00
C ILE A 6 0.57 26.11 44.46
N ILE A 7 1.23 25.08 43.99
CA ILE A 7 1.14 24.63 42.57
C ILE A 7 -0.12 23.76 42.47
N ILE A 8 -1.16 24.29 41.84
CA ILE A 8 -2.36 23.52 41.48
C ILE A 8 -2.05 22.69 40.21
N PHE A 9 -1.88 21.39 40.38
CA PHE A 9 -1.86 20.45 39.25
C PHE A 9 -3.29 20.28 38.74
N ILE A 10 -3.61 20.94 37.62
CA ILE A 10 -4.83 20.64 36.86
C ILE A 10 -4.54 19.40 36.00
N SER A 11 -4.95 18.23 36.51
CA SER A 11 -4.99 17.00 35.70
C SER A 11 -6.12 17.12 34.67
N PHE A 12 -5.75 17.41 33.44
CA PHE A 12 -6.65 17.21 32.32
C PHE A 12 -6.87 15.69 32.13
N SER A 13 -7.96 15.20 32.70
CA SER A 13 -8.48 13.88 32.37
C SER A 13 -9.05 13.95 30.96
N SER A 14 -8.23 13.67 29.93
CA SER A 14 -8.77 13.38 28.62
C SER A 14 -9.58 12.09 28.74
N LYS A 15 -10.90 12.19 28.62
CA LYS A 15 -11.75 11.03 28.39
C LYS A 15 -11.28 10.45 27.04
N GLY A 16 -10.38 9.48 27.07
CA GLY A 16 -10.02 8.69 25.89
C GLY A 16 -11.33 8.11 25.35
N GLN A 17 -11.75 8.52 24.16
CA GLN A 17 -12.80 7.82 23.46
C GLN A 17 -12.38 6.35 23.40
N ASN A 18 -13.21 5.44 23.93
CA ASN A 18 -12.97 4.00 23.76
C ASN A 18 -13.09 3.69 22.27
N LEU A 19 -11.93 3.62 21.60
CA LEU A 19 -11.85 3.30 20.19
C LEU A 19 -12.35 1.88 19.98
N TYR A 20 -13.28 1.72 19.05
CA TYR A 20 -13.78 0.40 18.67
C TYR A 20 -12.83 -0.25 17.66
N PHE A 21 -12.58 -1.55 17.86
CA PHE A 21 -11.85 -2.42 16.94
C PHE A 21 -12.72 -3.64 16.64
N PRO A 22 -12.89 -4.03 15.38
CA PRO A 22 -13.73 -5.17 15.02
C PRO A 22 -13.15 -6.48 15.55
N GLY A 23 -14.01 -7.33 16.11
CA GLY A 23 -13.70 -8.70 16.47
C GLY A 23 -13.55 -9.61 15.24
N LYS A 24 -13.95 -10.87 15.32
CA LYS A 24 -13.98 -11.78 14.15
C LYS A 24 -14.88 -11.27 13.03
N LEU A 25 -15.99 -10.67 13.41
CA LEU A 25 -16.96 -10.05 12.50
C LEU A 25 -16.89 -8.54 12.68
N TRP A 26 -17.15 -7.83 11.60
CA TRP A 26 -17.36 -6.39 11.65
C TRP A 26 -18.73 -6.09 12.25
N GLU A 27 -18.82 -5.03 13.04
CA GLU A 27 -20.08 -4.43 13.45
C GLU A 27 -20.49 -3.34 12.46
N GLU A 28 -21.79 -3.29 12.19
CA GLU A 28 -22.40 -2.25 11.34
C GLU A 28 -23.16 -1.27 12.23
N LYS A 29 -23.11 0.01 11.88
CA LYS A 29 -23.93 1.06 12.51
C LYS A 29 -24.64 1.88 11.45
N SER A 30 -25.81 2.42 11.81
CA SER A 30 -26.48 3.33 10.88
C SER A 30 -25.63 4.56 10.65
N PRO A 31 -25.55 5.08 9.40
CA PRO A 31 -24.79 6.27 9.06
C PRO A 31 -25.11 7.47 9.95
N GLU A 32 -26.42 7.68 10.24
CA GLU A 32 -26.89 8.81 11.05
C GLU A 32 -26.34 8.75 12.48
N SER A 33 -26.22 7.54 13.08
CA SER A 33 -25.62 7.36 14.39
C SER A 33 -24.14 7.76 14.43
N GLN A 34 -23.51 7.89 13.28
CA GLN A 34 -22.11 8.29 13.08
C GLN A 34 -21.98 9.71 12.47
N GLY A 35 -23.07 10.48 12.46
CA GLY A 35 -23.08 11.86 11.95
C GLY A 35 -23.03 11.96 10.44
N ILE A 36 -23.55 10.97 9.71
CA ILE A 36 -23.53 10.87 8.25
C ILE A 36 -24.96 10.91 7.71
N ASP A 37 -25.20 11.75 6.71
CA ASP A 37 -26.44 11.77 5.96
C ASP A 37 -26.53 10.52 5.06
N ILE A 38 -27.48 9.62 5.41
CA ILE A 38 -27.66 8.35 4.69
C ILE A 38 -27.98 8.55 3.21
N LYS A 39 -28.79 9.57 2.85
CA LYS A 39 -29.17 9.81 1.46
C LYS A 39 -27.97 10.25 0.61
N LYS A 40 -27.06 11.02 1.19
CA LYS A 40 -25.83 11.42 0.50
C LYS A 40 -24.85 10.25 0.39
N LEU A 41 -24.75 9.42 1.45
CA LEU A 41 -23.92 8.22 1.45
C LEU A 41 -24.39 7.21 0.41
N ASP A 42 -25.72 6.96 0.34
CA ASP A 42 -26.30 6.05 -0.66
C ASP A 42 -26.00 6.51 -2.09
N LYS A 43 -26.09 7.82 -2.36
CA LYS A 43 -25.71 8.39 -3.66
C LYS A 43 -24.22 8.16 -3.97
N ALA A 44 -23.36 8.27 -2.98
CA ALA A 44 -21.93 7.96 -3.17
C ALA A 44 -21.70 6.48 -3.49
N ILE A 45 -22.40 5.57 -2.83
CA ILE A 45 -22.36 4.13 -3.11
C ILE A 45 -22.90 3.82 -4.52
N GLU A 46 -24.04 4.40 -4.89
CA GLU A 46 -24.59 4.27 -6.26
C GLU A 46 -23.61 4.81 -7.31
N PHE A 47 -22.96 5.91 -7.01
CA PHE A 47 -21.91 6.47 -7.87
C PHE A 47 -20.74 5.49 -8.05
N ALA A 48 -20.26 4.85 -6.98
CA ALA A 48 -19.20 3.86 -7.08
C ALA A 48 -19.61 2.64 -7.93
N ILE A 49 -20.84 2.15 -7.78
CA ILE A 49 -21.38 1.04 -8.56
C ILE A 49 -21.50 1.43 -10.04
N SER A 50 -22.05 2.60 -10.33
CA SER A 50 -22.29 3.07 -11.70
C SER A 50 -21.00 3.43 -12.45
N ASN A 51 -19.91 3.69 -11.74
CA ASN A 51 -18.60 4.00 -12.29
C ASN A 51 -17.62 2.83 -12.11
N GLU A 52 -18.10 1.59 -12.25
CA GLU A 52 -17.20 0.43 -12.27
C GLU A 52 -16.18 0.57 -13.40
N ASN A 53 -14.92 0.26 -13.09
CA ASN A 53 -13.83 0.32 -14.06
C ASN A 53 -14.06 -0.67 -15.22
N SER A 54 -13.84 -0.22 -16.44
CA SER A 54 -14.07 -0.97 -17.68
C SER A 54 -13.01 -2.04 -17.98
N VAL A 55 -12.00 -2.23 -17.10
CA VAL A 55 -11.00 -3.30 -17.29
C VAL A 55 -11.68 -4.67 -17.39
N ASP A 56 -11.17 -5.49 -18.29
CA ASP A 56 -11.68 -6.83 -18.55
C ASP A 56 -11.74 -7.66 -17.25
N LYS A 57 -12.81 -8.46 -17.08
CA LYS A 57 -12.91 -9.33 -15.91
C LYS A 57 -11.87 -10.45 -15.91
N ASP A 58 -11.41 -10.91 -17.05
CA ASP A 58 -10.18 -11.71 -17.15
C ASP A 58 -8.97 -10.78 -17.03
N LEU A 59 -8.35 -10.79 -15.86
CA LEU A 59 -7.22 -9.90 -15.59
C LEU A 59 -5.98 -10.18 -16.44
N ARG A 60 -5.84 -11.36 -17.03
CA ARG A 60 -4.75 -11.62 -17.99
C ARG A 60 -4.91 -10.77 -19.23
N ILE A 61 -6.14 -10.67 -19.74
CA ILE A 61 -6.47 -9.81 -20.88
C ILE A 61 -6.18 -8.35 -20.55
N SER A 62 -6.68 -7.87 -19.40
CA SER A 62 -6.49 -6.48 -18.95
C SER A 62 -5.00 -6.13 -18.78
N ILE A 63 -4.24 -7.00 -18.13
CA ILE A 63 -2.81 -6.81 -17.89
C ILE A 63 -2.07 -6.75 -19.23
N ILE A 64 -2.32 -7.68 -20.15
CA ILE A 64 -1.67 -7.71 -21.48
C ILE A 64 -2.05 -6.47 -22.31
N LYS A 65 -3.32 -6.07 -22.32
CA LYS A 65 -3.75 -4.84 -23.01
C LYS A 65 -3.03 -3.59 -22.47
N SER A 66 -2.75 -3.55 -21.17
CA SER A 66 -2.15 -2.37 -20.51
C SER A 66 -0.63 -2.34 -20.60
N PHE A 67 0.03 -3.48 -20.43
CA PHE A 67 1.48 -3.58 -20.25
C PHE A 67 2.20 -4.40 -21.32
N GLY A 68 1.48 -5.14 -22.16
CA GLY A 68 2.07 -6.04 -23.16
C GLY A 68 2.95 -5.36 -24.22
N ARG A 69 2.93 -4.02 -24.31
CA ARG A 69 3.85 -3.21 -25.15
C ARG A 69 5.26 -3.08 -24.56
N GLU A 70 5.43 -3.39 -23.27
CA GLU A 70 6.72 -3.28 -22.59
C GLU A 70 7.69 -4.35 -23.11
N PRO A 71 8.97 -4.04 -23.28
CA PRO A 71 9.94 -4.98 -23.87
C PRO A 71 10.02 -6.29 -23.09
N GLY A 72 9.76 -7.41 -23.79
CA GLY A 72 9.82 -8.74 -23.18
C GLY A 72 8.74 -9.02 -22.13
N TYR A 73 7.66 -8.22 -22.09
CA TYR A 73 6.60 -8.37 -21.09
C TYR A 73 5.96 -9.77 -21.14
N LYS A 74 5.87 -10.39 -19.98
CA LYS A 74 5.16 -11.67 -19.76
C LYS A 74 4.50 -11.65 -18.38
N ILE A 75 3.30 -12.21 -18.28
CA ILE A 75 2.69 -12.52 -16.97
C ILE A 75 3.49 -13.68 -16.38
N LYS A 76 4.03 -13.50 -15.18
CA LYS A 76 4.92 -14.44 -14.48
C LYS A 76 4.32 -15.02 -13.21
N GLY A 77 3.37 -14.30 -12.60
CA GLY A 77 2.68 -14.71 -11.39
C GLY A 77 1.21 -15.02 -11.64
N PRO A 78 0.52 -15.62 -10.66
CA PRO A 78 -0.89 -15.95 -10.78
C PRO A 78 -1.75 -14.69 -11.00
N THR A 79 -2.85 -14.90 -11.72
CA THR A 79 -3.92 -13.92 -11.92
C THR A 79 -5.25 -14.59 -11.60
N LYS A 80 -6.31 -13.79 -11.45
CA LYS A 80 -7.65 -14.29 -11.17
C LYS A 80 -8.67 -13.47 -11.95
N LYS A 81 -9.76 -14.09 -12.41
CA LYS A 81 -10.92 -13.34 -12.92
C LYS A 81 -11.48 -12.47 -11.79
N ARG A 82 -11.58 -11.13 -12.01
CA ARG A 82 -12.07 -10.19 -11.01
C ARG A 82 -13.58 -10.28 -10.79
N GLY A 83 -14.01 -9.85 -9.62
CA GLY A 83 -15.42 -9.62 -9.33
C GLY A 83 -15.95 -8.30 -9.91
N ASP A 84 -17.19 -8.00 -9.55
CA ASP A 84 -17.83 -6.72 -9.80
C ASP A 84 -17.35 -5.66 -8.78
N SER A 85 -17.76 -4.40 -8.98
CA SER A 85 -17.53 -3.33 -8.01
C SER A 85 -17.99 -3.73 -6.61
N ASN A 86 -17.12 -3.52 -5.63
CA ASN A 86 -17.46 -3.73 -4.22
C ASN A 86 -16.64 -2.83 -3.32
N GLY A 87 -17.09 -2.64 -2.09
CA GLY A 87 -16.35 -1.85 -1.13
C GLY A 87 -17.03 -1.69 0.22
N LEU A 88 -16.31 -0.97 1.09
CA LEU A 88 -16.70 -0.70 2.48
C LEU A 88 -16.35 0.73 2.85
N ILE A 89 -17.18 1.36 3.67
CA ILE A 89 -16.94 2.65 4.29
C ILE A 89 -16.98 2.45 5.81
N ILE A 90 -15.85 2.73 6.43
CA ILE A 90 -15.64 2.57 7.87
C ILE A 90 -15.60 3.96 8.50
N LYS A 91 -16.39 4.17 9.54
CA LYS A 91 -16.41 5.39 10.36
C LYS A 91 -16.33 5.03 11.83
N ASN A 92 -15.42 5.65 12.57
CA ASN A 92 -15.18 5.36 14.00
C ASN A 92 -14.92 3.86 14.28
N GLY A 93 -14.41 3.11 13.30
CA GLY A 93 -14.16 1.67 13.38
C GLY A 93 -15.34 0.78 12.96
N TYR A 94 -16.52 1.32 12.70
CA TYR A 94 -17.73 0.57 12.30
C TYR A 94 -17.99 0.66 10.80
N ILE A 95 -18.55 -0.38 10.21
CA ILE A 95 -19.08 -0.29 8.84
C ILE A 95 -20.33 0.60 8.86
N ILE A 96 -20.35 1.65 8.05
CA ILE A 96 -21.51 2.53 7.84
C ILE A 96 -22.09 2.42 6.43
N GLY A 97 -21.39 1.77 5.51
CA GLY A 97 -21.81 1.52 4.15
C GLY A 97 -21.02 0.40 3.52
N LYS A 98 -21.66 -0.39 2.68
CA LYS A 98 -21.02 -1.46 1.90
C LYS A 98 -21.79 -1.74 0.62
N TRP A 99 -21.12 -2.24 -0.39
CA TRP A 99 -21.73 -2.68 -1.64
C TRP A 99 -20.97 -3.86 -2.25
N GLY A 100 -21.66 -4.63 -3.09
CA GLY A 100 -21.11 -5.79 -3.78
C GLY A 100 -20.67 -6.92 -2.85
N ASP A 101 -19.85 -7.83 -3.36
CA ASP A 101 -19.32 -8.98 -2.60
C ASP A 101 -18.01 -8.61 -1.90
N THR A 102 -18.11 -8.10 -0.68
CA THR A 102 -16.97 -7.65 0.14
C THR A 102 -16.09 -8.79 0.65
N LYS A 103 -16.59 -10.04 0.61
CA LYS A 103 -15.87 -11.25 1.04
C LYS A 103 -15.10 -11.92 -0.09
N ARG A 104 -15.36 -11.50 -1.33
CA ARG A 104 -14.63 -12.02 -2.48
C ARG A 104 -13.14 -11.68 -2.39
N VAL A 105 -12.30 -12.71 -2.51
CA VAL A 105 -10.85 -12.54 -2.60
C VAL A 105 -10.47 -12.20 -4.03
N ASP A 106 -9.96 -11.02 -4.26
CA ASP A 106 -9.48 -10.55 -5.56
C ASP A 106 -8.04 -10.03 -5.47
N MET A 107 -7.38 -9.97 -6.64
CA MET A 107 -6.05 -9.38 -6.79
C MET A 107 -6.11 -7.87 -6.52
N THR A 108 -5.18 -7.35 -5.70
CA THR A 108 -5.20 -5.93 -5.31
C THR A 108 -4.15 -5.07 -6.03
N PHE A 109 -3.34 -5.69 -6.89
CA PHE A 109 -2.28 -5.00 -7.65
C PHE A 109 -1.38 -4.15 -6.75
N SER A 110 -1.16 -2.90 -7.13
CA SER A 110 -0.19 -2.03 -6.46
C SER A 110 -0.57 -1.59 -5.05
N VAL A 111 -1.77 -1.88 -4.55
CA VAL A 111 -2.05 -1.76 -3.11
C VAL A 111 -1.11 -2.70 -2.31
N THR A 112 -0.61 -3.77 -2.92
CA THR A 112 0.44 -4.64 -2.37
C THR A 112 1.67 -3.86 -1.88
N LYS A 113 2.00 -2.73 -2.51
CA LYS A 113 3.14 -1.89 -2.12
C LYS A 113 3.00 -1.34 -0.71
N SER A 114 1.78 -0.99 -0.30
CA SER A 114 1.52 -0.52 1.07
C SER A 114 1.72 -1.63 2.11
N TYR A 115 1.40 -2.87 1.77
CA TYR A 115 1.73 -4.04 2.60
C TYR A 115 3.24 -4.32 2.63
N LEU A 116 3.93 -4.16 1.50
CA LEU A 116 5.39 -4.29 1.46
C LEU A 116 6.08 -3.22 2.30
N SER A 117 5.59 -1.96 2.24
CA SER A 117 6.00 -0.88 3.15
C SER A 117 5.83 -1.28 4.61
N THR A 118 4.71 -1.92 4.96
CA THR A 118 4.46 -2.39 6.33
C THR A 118 5.49 -3.43 6.76
N VAL A 119 5.86 -4.37 5.87
CA VAL A 119 6.94 -5.33 6.16
C VAL A 119 8.28 -4.64 6.36
N ALA A 120 8.58 -3.59 5.58
CA ALA A 120 9.77 -2.76 5.81
C ALA A 120 9.70 -2.04 7.16
N GLY A 121 8.51 -1.56 7.56
CA GLY A 121 8.27 -0.98 8.88
C GLY A 121 8.52 -1.96 10.03
N ILE A 122 8.10 -3.21 9.87
CA ILE A 122 8.41 -4.27 10.85
C ILE A 122 9.93 -4.50 10.95
N ALA A 123 10.65 -4.49 9.83
CA ALA A 123 12.11 -4.62 9.84
C ALA A 123 12.77 -3.42 10.53
N TYR A 124 12.28 -2.21 10.26
CA TYR A 124 12.72 -0.98 10.90
C TYR A 124 12.47 -1.00 12.42
N ASP A 125 11.25 -1.31 12.85
CA ASP A 125 10.86 -1.36 14.28
C ASP A 125 11.62 -2.43 15.07
N LYS A 126 12.06 -3.50 14.38
CA LYS A 126 12.91 -4.56 14.96
C LYS A 126 14.41 -4.25 14.89
N ASN A 127 14.80 -3.06 14.41
CA ASN A 127 16.20 -2.67 14.18
C ASN A 127 16.97 -3.65 13.27
N LEU A 128 16.29 -4.30 12.33
CA LEU A 128 16.90 -5.16 11.32
C LEU A 128 17.44 -4.34 10.15
N ILE A 129 16.91 -3.14 9.93
CA ILE A 129 17.38 -2.18 8.93
C ILE A 129 17.35 -0.76 9.51
N SER A 130 18.24 0.10 9.00
CA SER A 130 18.10 1.55 9.09
C SER A 130 17.83 2.09 7.69
N ILE A 131 16.91 3.05 7.55
CA ILE A 131 16.46 3.50 6.23
C ILE A 131 17.57 4.17 5.40
N ASP A 132 18.58 4.71 6.05
CA ASP A 132 19.74 5.39 5.42
C ASP A 132 20.89 4.42 5.11
N ASP A 133 20.81 3.18 5.59
CA ASP A 133 21.82 2.17 5.31
C ASP A 133 21.79 1.74 3.85
N LYS A 134 22.94 1.39 3.32
CA LYS A 134 23.10 0.93 1.93
C LYS A 134 22.73 -0.54 1.80
N LEU A 135 22.01 -0.87 0.73
CA LEU A 135 21.58 -2.26 0.45
C LEU A 135 22.75 -3.23 0.31
N LYS A 136 23.93 -2.76 -0.18
CA LYS A 136 25.14 -3.57 -0.31
C LYS A 136 25.63 -4.17 1.01
N ASP A 137 25.27 -3.55 2.14
CA ASP A 137 25.67 -4.01 3.47
C ASP A 137 24.77 -5.17 3.96
N TYR A 138 23.67 -5.44 3.25
CA TYR A 138 22.68 -6.49 3.56
C TYR A 138 22.61 -7.58 2.49
N ILE A 139 22.90 -7.25 1.23
CA ILE A 139 22.69 -8.12 0.06
C ILE A 139 24.03 -8.31 -0.67
N TRP A 140 24.52 -9.54 -0.65
CA TRP A 140 25.89 -9.87 -1.11
C TRP A 140 25.87 -10.79 -2.35
N ASP A 141 24.87 -10.68 -3.20
CA ASP A 141 24.69 -11.52 -4.39
C ASP A 141 25.03 -10.81 -5.72
N GLY A 142 25.76 -9.71 -5.63
CA GLY A 142 26.23 -8.94 -6.78
C GLY A 142 25.30 -7.82 -7.24
N LYS A 143 24.06 -7.76 -6.73
CA LYS A 143 23.08 -6.77 -7.20
C LYS A 143 23.39 -5.33 -6.84
N PHE A 144 24.29 -5.13 -5.88
CA PHE A 144 24.68 -3.81 -5.35
C PHE A 144 26.20 -3.59 -5.35
N ASP A 145 26.97 -4.37 -6.12
CA ASP A 145 28.44 -4.32 -6.06
C ASP A 145 29.06 -3.26 -6.97
N ASP A 146 28.34 -2.85 -8.03
CA ASP A 146 28.82 -1.81 -8.92
C ASP A 146 28.79 -0.41 -8.28
N THR A 147 29.54 0.54 -8.86
CA THR A 147 29.71 1.90 -8.32
C THR A 147 28.40 2.66 -8.15
N HIS A 148 27.41 2.42 -9.04
CA HIS A 148 26.12 3.09 -9.01
C HIS A 148 25.17 2.43 -7.98
N ASN A 149 24.94 1.14 -8.10
CA ASN A 149 23.98 0.42 -7.24
C ASN A 149 24.46 0.38 -5.77
N SER A 150 25.77 0.41 -5.51
CA SER A 150 26.32 0.43 -4.16
C SER A 150 25.97 1.68 -3.33
N GLN A 151 25.40 2.72 -3.95
CA GLN A 151 24.94 3.93 -3.28
C GLN A 151 23.47 3.88 -2.87
N ILE A 152 22.73 2.83 -3.27
CA ILE A 152 21.30 2.69 -3.01
C ILE A 152 21.06 2.37 -1.54
N THR A 153 20.13 3.11 -0.92
CA THR A 153 19.67 2.90 0.46
C THR A 153 18.25 2.32 0.48
N TRP A 154 17.80 1.87 1.64
CA TRP A 154 16.40 1.48 1.87
C TRP A 154 15.43 2.64 1.58
N HIS A 155 15.79 3.86 1.98
CA HIS A 155 15.04 5.08 1.66
C HIS A 155 14.80 5.22 0.15
N HIS A 156 15.83 5.02 -0.67
CA HIS A 156 15.71 5.14 -2.12
C HIS A 156 14.77 4.10 -2.72
N LEU A 157 14.77 2.84 -2.23
CA LEU A 157 13.84 1.82 -2.70
C LEU A 157 12.41 2.13 -2.28
N LEU A 158 12.19 2.52 -1.02
CA LEU A 158 10.88 2.84 -0.46
C LEU A 158 10.22 4.03 -1.17
N ASN A 159 11.00 5.04 -1.55
CA ASN A 159 10.54 6.21 -2.30
C ASN A 159 10.50 6.03 -3.82
N GLN A 160 10.89 4.85 -4.33
CA GLN A 160 11.04 4.61 -5.77
C GLN A 160 11.98 5.60 -6.48
N SER A 161 13.01 6.05 -5.78
CA SER A 161 14.07 6.92 -6.28
C SER A 161 15.44 6.22 -6.43
N SER A 162 15.46 4.89 -6.31
CA SER A 162 16.71 4.12 -6.27
C SER A 162 17.54 4.19 -7.55
N GLN A 163 16.90 4.37 -8.70
CA GLN A 163 17.57 4.31 -10.00
C GLN A 163 18.42 3.02 -10.19
N TRP A 164 18.08 1.96 -9.45
CA TRP A 164 18.76 0.67 -9.57
C TRP A 164 18.78 0.17 -11.01
N SER A 165 19.92 -0.35 -11.45
CA SER A 165 20.10 -0.93 -12.77
C SER A 165 20.42 -2.41 -12.65
N GLY A 166 19.60 -3.23 -13.30
CA GLY A 166 19.84 -4.67 -13.27
C GLY A 166 18.68 -5.48 -13.79
N GLU A 167 18.83 -6.78 -13.61
CA GLU A 167 17.81 -7.79 -13.93
C GLU A 167 17.37 -8.49 -12.65
N LEU A 168 16.06 -8.62 -12.45
CA LEU A 168 15.50 -9.39 -11.37
C LEU A 168 14.41 -10.33 -11.91
N PHE A 169 14.57 -11.63 -11.63
CA PHE A 169 13.62 -12.66 -12.05
C PHE A 169 13.28 -12.58 -13.55
N GLY A 170 14.31 -12.42 -14.39
CA GLY A 170 14.19 -12.36 -15.86
C GLY A 170 13.47 -11.11 -16.38
N THR A 171 13.53 -10.00 -15.63
CA THR A 171 13.06 -8.69 -16.10
C THR A 171 14.08 -7.62 -15.77
N TYR A 172 14.49 -6.86 -16.77
CA TYR A 172 15.33 -5.69 -16.57
C TYR A 172 14.53 -4.51 -16.06
N ASP A 173 15.12 -3.69 -15.18
CA ASP A 173 14.49 -2.50 -14.63
C ASP A 173 14.08 -1.47 -15.70
N TRP A 174 14.88 -1.34 -16.77
CA TRP A 174 14.59 -0.44 -17.88
C TRP A 174 13.38 -0.90 -18.71
N ALA A 175 13.00 -2.19 -18.66
CA ALA A 175 11.87 -2.73 -19.40
C ALA A 175 10.51 -2.40 -18.80
N ASP A 176 10.47 -2.08 -17.49
CA ASP A 176 9.23 -1.71 -16.79
C ASP A 176 8.89 -0.23 -17.04
N ARG A 177 7.72 -0.02 -17.63
CA ARG A 177 7.17 1.33 -17.97
C ARG A 177 8.19 2.23 -18.66
N PRO A 178 8.76 1.77 -19.78
CA PRO A 178 9.69 2.60 -20.53
C PRO A 178 8.97 3.81 -21.12
N PRO A 179 9.68 4.92 -21.37
CA PRO A 179 9.11 6.07 -22.06
C PRO A 179 8.51 5.65 -23.40
N ARG A 180 7.41 6.30 -23.78
CA ARG A 180 6.76 6.08 -25.07
C ARG A 180 7.54 6.74 -26.19
N GLY A 181 7.55 6.12 -27.38
CA GLY A 181 8.15 6.69 -28.59
C GLY A 181 9.65 6.47 -28.74
N LEU A 182 10.31 5.82 -27.77
CA LEU A 182 11.71 5.45 -27.88
C LEU A 182 11.86 4.03 -28.45
N SER A 183 12.90 3.83 -29.23
CA SER A 183 13.36 2.50 -29.66
C SER A 183 13.94 1.70 -28.49
N LEU A 184 14.03 0.39 -28.63
CA LEU A 184 14.62 -0.47 -27.61
C LEU A 184 16.06 -0.08 -27.25
N GLU A 185 16.85 0.33 -28.25
CA GLU A 185 18.24 0.76 -28.05
C GLU A 185 18.32 2.09 -27.28
N GLU A 186 17.42 3.04 -27.55
CA GLU A 186 17.35 4.28 -26.80
C GLU A 186 16.91 4.04 -25.35
N ILE A 187 15.95 3.15 -25.13
CA ILE A 187 15.52 2.77 -23.76
C ILE A 187 16.67 2.17 -22.97
N LYS A 188 17.43 1.24 -23.55
CA LYS A 188 18.59 0.59 -22.90
C LYS A 188 19.73 1.56 -22.60
N LYS A 189 19.90 2.59 -23.43
CA LYS A 189 20.96 3.59 -23.31
C LYS A 189 20.60 4.78 -22.40
N GLN A 190 19.39 4.79 -21.83
CA GLN A 190 19.01 5.87 -20.93
C GLN A 190 19.99 5.99 -19.76
N LYS A 191 20.55 7.20 -19.59
CA LYS A 191 21.44 7.48 -18.49
C LYS A 191 20.65 7.51 -17.18
N LEU A 192 21.05 6.70 -16.23
CA LEU A 192 20.52 6.74 -14.86
C LEU A 192 21.05 7.98 -14.13
N LEU A 193 20.17 8.58 -13.36
CA LEU A 193 20.56 9.60 -12.39
C LEU A 193 21.08 8.92 -11.11
N PRO A 194 21.92 9.60 -10.32
CA PRO A 194 22.30 9.09 -9.01
C PRO A 194 21.08 8.68 -8.16
N PRO A 195 21.17 7.63 -7.32
CA PRO A 195 20.11 7.28 -6.38
C PRO A 195 19.66 8.49 -5.57
N GLY A 196 18.35 8.63 -5.40
CA GLY A 196 17.72 9.74 -4.70
C GLY A 196 17.40 10.96 -5.56
N GLN A 197 17.90 11.07 -6.79
CA GLN A 197 17.74 12.28 -7.61
C GLN A 197 16.48 12.30 -8.51
N ALA A 198 15.84 11.16 -8.72
CA ALA A 198 14.62 11.11 -9.53
C ALA A 198 13.68 10.00 -9.09
N TYR A 199 12.40 10.31 -9.08
CA TYR A 199 11.33 9.35 -8.90
C TYR A 199 11.06 8.59 -10.20
N LYS A 200 10.98 7.27 -10.12
CA LYS A 200 10.47 6.41 -11.22
C LYS A 200 9.67 5.26 -10.62
N TYR A 201 8.36 5.27 -10.85
CA TYR A 201 7.51 4.14 -10.48
C TYR A 201 7.88 2.89 -11.28
N ASN A 202 8.41 1.87 -10.61
CA ASN A 202 9.02 0.71 -11.24
C ASN A 202 8.83 -0.55 -10.39
N ASP A 203 8.10 -1.54 -10.93
CA ASP A 203 7.78 -2.75 -10.18
C ASP A 203 8.96 -3.72 -10.07
N VAL A 204 9.94 -3.67 -10.98
CA VAL A 204 11.17 -4.47 -10.84
C VAL A 204 11.96 -4.01 -9.61
N ARG A 205 12.07 -2.69 -9.41
CA ARG A 205 12.71 -2.09 -8.23
C ARG A 205 11.93 -2.31 -6.95
N VAL A 206 10.59 -2.36 -7.04
CA VAL A 206 9.74 -2.76 -5.90
C VAL A 206 9.91 -4.23 -5.55
N ASN A 207 10.04 -5.10 -6.55
CA ASN A 207 10.36 -6.51 -6.33
C ASN A 207 11.76 -6.69 -5.74
N LEU A 208 12.70 -5.81 -6.08
CA LEU A 208 14.03 -5.77 -5.44
C LEU A 208 13.92 -5.44 -3.93
N LEU A 209 13.03 -4.50 -3.54
CA LEU A 209 12.74 -4.25 -2.12
C LEU A 209 12.19 -5.50 -1.44
N SER A 210 11.24 -6.20 -2.07
CA SER A 210 10.70 -7.47 -1.56
C SER A 210 11.79 -8.53 -1.38
N PHE A 211 12.64 -8.71 -2.39
CA PHE A 211 13.78 -9.61 -2.35
C PHE A 211 14.78 -9.23 -1.23
N SER A 212 15.08 -7.95 -1.08
CA SER A 212 16.00 -7.48 -0.05
C SER A 212 15.45 -7.72 1.36
N LEU A 213 14.16 -7.44 1.59
CA LEU A 213 13.50 -7.74 2.87
C LEU A 213 13.44 -9.24 3.16
N LEU A 214 13.24 -10.08 2.13
CA LEU A 214 13.31 -11.54 2.28
C LEU A 214 14.68 -11.97 2.82
N ASN A 215 15.77 -11.39 2.30
CA ASN A 215 17.12 -11.67 2.77
C ASN A 215 17.35 -11.21 4.22
N VAL A 216 16.82 -10.04 4.60
CA VAL A 216 16.93 -9.51 5.96
C VAL A 216 16.16 -10.39 6.97
N PHE A 217 14.93 -10.75 6.68
CA PHE A 217 14.13 -11.59 7.58
C PHE A 217 14.53 -13.06 7.58
N ARG A 218 15.15 -13.54 6.51
CA ARG A 218 15.43 -14.97 6.26
C ARG A 218 14.16 -15.84 6.47
N LYS A 219 13.01 -15.27 6.13
CA LYS A 219 11.68 -15.86 6.34
C LYS A 219 10.74 -15.37 5.24
N PRO A 220 9.80 -16.21 4.74
CA PRO A 220 8.81 -15.77 3.75
C PRO A 220 8.06 -14.51 4.22
N LEU A 221 8.06 -13.45 3.40
CA LEU A 221 7.40 -12.18 3.77
C LEU A 221 5.90 -12.33 4.07
N PRO A 222 5.12 -13.24 3.41
CA PRO A 222 3.74 -13.52 3.84
C PRO A 222 3.64 -14.01 5.29
N ALA A 223 4.60 -14.79 5.77
CA ALA A 223 4.63 -15.24 7.17
C ALA A 223 4.96 -14.08 8.11
N VAL A 224 5.92 -13.22 7.74
CA VAL A 224 6.24 -12.01 8.51
C VAL A 224 5.03 -11.11 8.65
N LEU A 225 4.34 -10.81 7.52
CA LEU A 225 3.13 -9.99 7.52
C LEU A 225 2.01 -10.62 8.33
N LYS A 226 1.79 -11.93 8.18
CA LYS A 226 0.77 -12.69 8.89
C LYS A 226 0.92 -12.56 10.41
N GLU A 227 2.10 -12.88 10.91
CA GLU A 227 2.36 -12.96 12.35
C GLU A 227 2.36 -11.60 13.05
N ASN A 228 2.90 -10.58 12.39
CA ASN A 228 3.06 -9.27 13.02
C ASN A 228 1.87 -8.32 12.79
N ILE A 229 1.06 -8.55 11.76
CA ILE A 229 -0.03 -7.64 11.37
C ILE A 229 -1.36 -8.37 11.18
N MET A 230 -1.44 -9.32 10.22
CA MET A 230 -2.74 -9.81 9.76
C MET A 230 -3.47 -10.65 10.82
N ASP A 231 -2.78 -11.48 11.56
CA ASP A 231 -3.37 -12.24 12.68
C ASP A 231 -3.77 -11.30 13.83
N PRO A 232 -2.90 -10.38 14.33
CA PRO A 232 -3.27 -9.42 15.36
C PRO A 232 -4.49 -8.56 15.04
N ILE A 233 -4.65 -8.11 13.77
CA ILE A 233 -5.84 -7.32 13.37
C ILE A 233 -7.07 -8.20 13.09
N GLY A 234 -6.97 -9.52 13.25
CA GLY A 234 -8.07 -10.45 13.04
C GLY A 234 -8.48 -10.63 11.58
N ALA A 235 -7.53 -10.47 10.63
CA ALA A 235 -7.79 -10.75 9.23
C ALA A 235 -8.09 -12.25 9.01
N SER A 236 -8.90 -12.54 7.99
CA SER A 236 -9.24 -13.92 7.65
C SER A 236 -8.04 -14.71 7.14
N SER A 237 -8.17 -16.04 7.11
CA SER A 237 -7.14 -16.92 6.54
C SER A 237 -7.19 -17.00 5.00
N THR A 238 -8.01 -16.19 4.33
CA THR A 238 -8.27 -16.32 2.89
C THR A 238 -7.28 -15.55 2.02
N TRP A 239 -6.62 -14.51 2.55
CA TRP A 239 -5.66 -13.74 1.78
C TRP A 239 -4.41 -14.55 1.43
N ARG A 240 -3.76 -14.19 0.31
CA ARG A 240 -2.52 -14.80 -0.17
C ARG A 240 -1.61 -13.72 -0.75
N TRP A 241 -0.30 -13.95 -0.69
CA TRP A 241 0.69 -13.10 -1.33
C TRP A 241 1.61 -13.95 -2.20
N TYR A 242 1.57 -13.73 -3.49
CA TYR A 242 2.29 -14.52 -4.48
C TYR A 242 3.44 -13.75 -5.11
N GLY A 243 4.52 -14.47 -5.41
CA GLY A 243 5.58 -14.04 -6.31
C GLY A 243 5.35 -14.53 -7.74
N TYR A 244 6.43 -14.81 -8.41
CA TYR A 244 6.48 -15.32 -9.78
C TYR A 244 6.93 -16.78 -9.80
N GLU A 245 6.64 -17.48 -10.90
CA GLU A 245 7.09 -18.87 -11.09
C GLU A 245 8.63 -18.99 -11.01
N ASN A 246 9.34 -17.96 -11.47
CA ASN A 246 10.80 -17.90 -11.46
C ASN A 246 11.39 -17.04 -10.31
N SER A 247 10.63 -16.75 -9.26
CA SER A 247 11.12 -15.96 -8.10
C SER A 247 11.48 -16.80 -6.88
N MET A 248 11.77 -18.09 -7.07
CA MET A 248 12.27 -18.96 -6.01
C MET A 248 13.72 -18.60 -5.68
N VAL A 249 14.01 -18.47 -4.40
CA VAL A 249 15.34 -18.17 -3.85
C VAL A 249 15.71 -19.26 -2.85
N VAL A 250 16.93 -19.78 -2.93
CA VAL A 250 17.45 -20.69 -1.92
C VAL A 250 17.90 -19.88 -0.71
N MET A 251 17.32 -20.13 0.43
CA MET A 251 17.65 -19.47 1.69
C MET A 251 17.77 -20.52 2.79
N ASP A 252 18.95 -20.57 3.43
CA ASP A 252 19.24 -21.58 4.47
C ASP A 252 18.97 -23.03 4.04
N GLY A 253 19.22 -23.34 2.75
CA GLY A 253 18.97 -24.66 2.17
C GLY A 253 17.52 -24.95 1.78
N VAL A 254 16.60 -23.97 1.93
CA VAL A 254 15.18 -24.09 1.61
C VAL A 254 14.80 -23.17 0.46
N ASN A 255 13.96 -23.66 -0.45
CA ASN A 255 13.39 -22.83 -1.51
C ASN A 255 12.27 -21.94 -0.94
N VAL A 256 12.46 -20.64 -1.03
CA VAL A 256 11.49 -19.62 -0.59
C VAL A 256 11.11 -18.73 -1.76
N GLN A 257 9.83 -18.46 -1.94
CA GLN A 257 9.40 -17.54 -2.99
C GLN A 257 9.58 -16.09 -2.55
N SER A 258 10.32 -15.31 -3.35
CA SER A 258 10.28 -13.86 -3.27
C SER A 258 8.96 -13.37 -3.86
N VAL A 259 8.17 -12.66 -3.06
CA VAL A 259 6.82 -12.23 -3.46
C VAL A 259 6.86 -11.00 -4.36
N SER A 260 5.85 -10.85 -5.22
CA SER A 260 5.68 -9.63 -6.04
C SER A 260 5.20 -8.47 -5.17
N GLY A 261 5.90 -7.35 -5.25
CA GLY A 261 5.56 -6.13 -4.51
C GLY A 261 4.46 -5.28 -5.13
N GLY A 262 3.98 -5.59 -6.35
CA GLY A 262 3.02 -4.72 -7.03
C GLY A 262 2.03 -5.37 -7.99
N GLY A 263 2.22 -6.62 -8.36
CA GLY A 263 1.31 -7.32 -9.25
C GLY A 263 1.38 -6.92 -10.74
N HIS A 264 2.37 -6.14 -11.16
CA HIS A 264 2.53 -5.70 -12.54
C HIS A 264 2.67 -6.87 -13.52
N PHE A 265 3.43 -7.90 -13.15
CA PHE A 265 3.61 -9.13 -13.92
C PHE A 265 2.76 -10.30 -13.37
N GLY A 266 1.62 -10.02 -12.75
CA GLY A 266 0.86 -10.98 -11.95
C GLY A 266 1.40 -11.08 -10.51
N GLY A 267 0.85 -12.01 -9.71
CA GLY A 267 1.20 -12.14 -8.29
C GLY A 267 0.72 -10.97 -7.44
N GLY A 268 1.44 -10.65 -6.36
CA GLY A 268 1.01 -9.67 -5.37
C GLY A 268 -0.03 -10.23 -4.41
N ILE A 269 -0.71 -9.36 -3.67
CA ILE A 269 -1.70 -9.74 -2.67
C ILE A 269 -3.07 -9.98 -3.32
N PHE A 270 -3.69 -11.10 -2.93
CA PHE A 270 -5.07 -11.47 -3.18
C PHE A 270 -5.79 -11.45 -1.83
N ILE A 271 -6.81 -10.62 -1.69
CA ILE A 271 -7.43 -10.32 -0.42
C ILE A 271 -8.88 -9.86 -0.62
N ASN A 272 -9.74 -10.04 0.37
CA ASN A 272 -11.10 -9.52 0.38
C ASN A 272 -11.14 -8.06 0.91
N SER A 273 -12.26 -7.37 0.70
CA SER A 273 -12.40 -5.96 1.10
C SER A 273 -12.49 -5.77 2.62
N GLU A 274 -13.02 -6.75 3.36
CA GLU A 274 -13.13 -6.68 4.81
C GLU A 274 -11.75 -6.73 5.50
N ASP A 275 -10.85 -7.59 5.01
CA ASP A 275 -9.47 -7.67 5.50
C ASP A 275 -8.66 -6.42 5.08
N HIS A 276 -8.91 -5.88 3.88
CA HIS A 276 -8.36 -4.58 3.48
C HIS A 276 -8.78 -3.45 4.43
N ALA A 277 -10.05 -3.44 4.86
CA ALA A 277 -10.55 -2.44 5.78
C ALA A 277 -9.89 -2.53 7.16
N ARG A 278 -9.61 -3.75 7.67
CA ARG A 278 -8.84 -3.96 8.90
C ARG A 278 -7.44 -3.37 8.81
N PHE A 279 -6.78 -3.64 7.69
CA PHE A 279 -5.45 -3.07 7.43
C PHE A 279 -5.51 -1.52 7.37
N GLY A 280 -6.47 -0.95 6.66
CA GLY A 280 -6.68 0.51 6.64
C GLY A 280 -6.98 1.09 8.02
N LEU A 281 -7.79 0.39 8.83
CA LEU A 281 -8.12 0.82 10.20
C LEU A 281 -6.89 0.82 11.12
N LEU A 282 -5.97 -0.16 10.99
CA LEU A 282 -4.70 -0.15 11.72
C LEU A 282 -3.92 1.14 11.44
N PHE A 283 -3.85 1.58 10.19
CA PHE A 283 -3.15 2.82 9.81
C PHE A 283 -3.89 4.07 10.29
N LEU A 284 -5.22 4.08 10.25
CA LEU A 284 -6.03 5.14 10.85
C LEU A 284 -5.83 5.23 12.37
N ARG A 285 -5.57 4.13 13.03
CA ARG A 285 -5.26 4.02 14.47
C ARG A 285 -3.78 4.17 14.80
N GLU A 286 -3.00 4.78 13.91
CA GLU A 286 -1.58 5.09 14.13
C GLU A 286 -0.76 3.85 14.56
N GLY A 287 -1.08 2.69 13.96
CA GLY A 287 -0.38 1.43 14.19
C GLY A 287 -0.74 0.71 15.49
N VAL A 288 -1.77 1.15 16.18
CA VAL A 288 -2.27 0.50 17.41
C VAL A 288 -3.53 -0.31 17.11
N TRP A 289 -3.63 -1.50 17.67
CA TRP A 289 -4.80 -2.36 17.61
C TRP A 289 -5.11 -2.96 18.97
N ASN A 290 -6.30 -2.73 19.51
CA ASN A 290 -6.72 -3.19 20.84
C ASN A 290 -5.70 -2.88 21.97
N GLY A 291 -5.06 -1.72 21.90
CA GLY A 291 -4.05 -1.30 22.88
C GLY A 291 -2.63 -1.82 22.61
N GLU A 292 -2.45 -2.73 21.67
CA GLU A 292 -1.15 -3.23 21.23
C GLU A 292 -0.61 -2.43 20.05
N ARG A 293 0.67 -2.02 20.09
CA ARG A 293 1.33 -1.34 18.98
C ARG A 293 1.95 -2.37 18.04
N LEU A 294 1.38 -2.46 16.84
CA LEU A 294 1.84 -3.41 15.80
C LEU A 294 2.86 -2.79 14.84
N ILE A 295 2.77 -1.46 14.65
CA ILE A 295 3.71 -0.64 13.86
C ILE A 295 3.99 0.63 14.63
N SER A 296 5.23 1.10 14.61
CA SER A 296 5.60 2.33 15.32
C SER A 296 4.91 3.57 14.72
N SER A 297 4.62 4.54 15.57
CA SER A 297 4.15 5.85 15.11
C SER A 297 5.20 6.56 14.24
N ASP A 298 6.49 6.29 14.47
CA ASP A 298 7.57 6.82 13.64
C ASP A 298 7.46 6.30 12.19
N TRP A 299 7.23 4.99 12.00
CA TRP A 299 6.99 4.45 10.65
C TRP A 299 5.74 5.04 9.99
N ILE A 300 4.64 5.15 10.75
CA ILE A 300 3.40 5.78 10.25
C ILE A 300 3.65 7.25 9.85
N ASN A 301 4.49 7.97 10.57
CA ASN A 301 4.88 9.32 10.18
C ASN A 301 5.73 9.31 8.89
N LYS A 302 6.72 8.42 8.79
CA LYS A 302 7.60 8.31 7.62
C LYS A 302 6.84 8.03 6.33
N ILE A 303 5.81 7.18 6.34
CA ILE A 303 5.01 6.91 5.13
C ILE A 303 4.20 8.11 4.66
N ARG A 304 3.96 9.10 5.52
CA ARG A 304 3.22 10.34 5.22
C ARG A 304 4.13 11.51 4.83
N VAL A 305 5.44 11.33 4.91
CA VAL A 305 6.41 12.33 4.45
C VAL A 305 6.50 12.23 2.93
N PRO A 306 6.25 13.34 2.19
CA PRO A 306 6.42 13.35 0.75
C PRO A 306 7.86 13.02 0.34
N SER A 307 8.01 12.22 -0.71
CA SER A 307 9.29 12.00 -1.36
C SER A 307 9.84 13.32 -1.93
N GLU A 308 11.14 13.52 -1.85
CA GLU A 308 11.83 14.70 -2.37
C GLU A 308 11.54 14.95 -3.86
N ASN A 309 11.33 13.88 -4.63
CA ASN A 309 11.13 13.92 -6.08
C ASN A 309 9.67 13.71 -6.51
N ASN A 310 8.76 13.46 -5.56
CA ASN A 310 7.34 13.31 -5.83
C ASN A 310 6.50 13.65 -4.59
N PRO A 311 5.89 14.84 -4.51
CA PRO A 311 5.11 15.27 -3.36
C PRO A 311 3.85 14.40 -3.11
N SER A 312 3.42 13.63 -4.10
CA SER A 312 2.26 12.73 -4.01
C SER A 312 2.62 11.33 -3.51
N TYR A 313 3.87 11.07 -3.10
CA TYR A 313 4.33 9.72 -2.75
C TYR A 313 5.22 9.72 -1.52
N GLY A 314 4.98 8.82 -0.59
CA GLY A 314 5.82 8.55 0.57
C GLY A 314 5.86 7.04 0.81
N TYR A 315 6.97 6.45 1.08
CA TYR A 315 7.27 5.03 1.38
C TYR A 315 6.18 4.03 0.94
N MET A 316 5.96 3.91 -0.39
CA MET A 316 4.98 3.00 -1.02
C MET A 316 3.50 3.33 -0.77
N TRP A 317 3.19 4.53 -0.28
CA TRP A 317 1.85 5.09 -0.16
C TRP A 317 1.68 6.31 -1.06
N TRP A 318 0.47 6.53 -1.55
CA TRP A 318 0.09 7.75 -2.22
C TRP A 318 -0.43 8.77 -1.20
N LEU A 319 -0.11 10.03 -1.43
CA LEU A 319 -0.51 11.16 -0.60
C LEU A 319 -1.43 12.07 -1.41
N ASN A 320 -2.46 12.63 -0.78
CA ASN A 320 -3.39 13.58 -1.40
C ASN A 320 -2.73 14.96 -1.56
N ARG A 321 -1.65 15.02 -2.33
CA ARG A 321 -0.83 16.21 -2.57
C ARG A 321 -0.31 16.22 -4.00
N GLY A 322 0.22 17.38 -4.44
CA GLY A 322 0.81 17.55 -5.76
C GLY A 322 -0.16 17.13 -6.88
N ASP A 323 0.32 16.36 -7.86
CA ASP A 323 -0.48 15.90 -9.01
C ASP A 323 -1.60 14.92 -8.65
N ARG A 324 -1.62 14.43 -7.41
CA ARG A 324 -2.63 13.50 -6.88
C ARG A 324 -3.60 14.17 -5.92
N TYR A 325 -3.57 15.49 -5.81
CA TYR A 325 -4.48 16.23 -4.95
C TYR A 325 -5.93 16.17 -5.46
N TRP A 326 -6.82 15.71 -4.62
CA TRP A 326 -8.25 15.72 -4.85
C TRP A 326 -8.84 17.02 -4.30
N LYS A 327 -9.25 17.89 -5.21
CA LYS A 327 -9.70 19.24 -4.88
C LYS A 327 -10.80 19.26 -3.82
N GLY A 328 -10.57 20.04 -2.76
CA GLY A 328 -11.52 20.23 -1.66
C GLY A 328 -11.52 19.08 -0.63
N LEU A 329 -10.51 18.19 -0.66
CA LEU A 329 -10.32 17.15 0.34
C LEU A 329 -9.08 17.43 1.17
N PRO A 330 -9.01 16.92 2.43
CA PRO A 330 -7.86 17.10 3.32
C PRO A 330 -6.54 16.59 2.71
N GLU A 331 -5.46 17.34 2.88
CA GLU A 331 -4.12 16.94 2.40
C GLU A 331 -3.50 15.80 3.18
N ASN A 332 -3.99 15.50 4.39
CA ASN A 332 -3.50 14.40 5.22
C ASN A 332 -4.10 13.04 4.85
N ILE A 333 -4.95 12.99 3.82
CA ILE A 333 -5.39 11.72 3.22
C ILE A 333 -4.19 11.02 2.60
N TYR A 334 -4.06 9.73 2.88
CA TYR A 334 -3.09 8.85 2.24
C TYR A 334 -3.74 7.52 1.85
N TYR A 335 -3.23 6.89 0.80
CA TYR A 335 -3.93 5.75 0.22
C TYR A 335 -3.03 4.78 -0.54
N GLY A 336 -3.40 3.50 -0.50
CA GLY A 336 -2.94 2.49 -1.44
C GLY A 336 -3.79 2.54 -2.72
N SER A 337 -3.15 2.50 -3.89
CA SER A 337 -3.82 2.48 -5.20
C SER A 337 -3.31 1.34 -6.06
N GLY A 338 -4.21 0.58 -6.66
CA GLY A 338 -3.90 -0.55 -7.53
C GLY A 338 -4.62 -0.49 -8.88
N PHE A 339 -4.02 -1.10 -9.89
CA PHE A 339 -4.56 -1.19 -11.24
C PHE A 339 -6.02 -1.68 -11.22
N GLY A 340 -6.83 -1.13 -12.11
CA GLY A 340 -8.26 -1.43 -12.20
C GLY A 340 -9.13 -0.72 -11.15
N GLY A 341 -8.56 0.21 -10.34
CA GLY A 341 -9.33 0.98 -9.38
C GLY A 341 -9.51 0.29 -8.03
N ASN A 342 -8.43 -0.27 -7.52
CA ASN A 342 -8.39 -0.86 -6.17
C ASN A 342 -7.78 0.16 -5.20
N TYR A 343 -8.48 0.46 -4.11
CA TYR A 343 -8.06 1.48 -3.15
C TYR A 343 -8.26 1.04 -1.70
N ILE A 344 -7.32 1.44 -0.85
CA ILE A 344 -7.50 1.62 0.59
C ILE A 344 -7.21 3.10 0.87
N ILE A 345 -8.19 3.85 1.32
CA ILE A 345 -8.07 5.31 1.55
C ILE A 345 -8.26 5.56 3.03
N VAL A 346 -7.28 6.20 3.65
CA VAL A 346 -7.29 6.60 5.07
C VAL A 346 -7.52 8.10 5.16
N ILE A 347 -8.56 8.51 5.89
CA ILE A 347 -8.98 9.92 6.05
C ILE A 347 -8.95 10.26 7.54
N PRO A 348 -7.79 10.70 8.08
CA PRO A 348 -7.63 10.93 9.52
C PRO A 348 -8.60 11.95 10.10
N ASP A 349 -8.81 13.08 9.42
CA ASP A 349 -9.69 14.17 9.90
C ASP A 349 -11.14 13.75 10.09
N HIS A 350 -11.55 12.68 9.44
CA HIS A 350 -12.90 12.15 9.52
C HIS A 350 -13.01 10.82 10.26
N ASP A 351 -11.93 10.33 10.87
CA ASP A 351 -11.87 8.99 11.46
C ASP A 351 -12.48 7.92 10.54
N MET A 352 -12.02 7.87 9.28
CA MET A 352 -12.65 7.10 8.23
C MET A 352 -11.65 6.29 7.40
N VAL A 353 -12.07 5.09 6.99
CA VAL A 353 -11.39 4.28 5.98
C VAL A 353 -12.38 3.93 4.88
N ILE A 354 -11.96 4.05 3.64
CA ILE A 354 -12.73 3.62 2.47
C ILE A 354 -11.94 2.53 1.75
N VAL A 355 -12.57 1.39 1.52
CA VAL A 355 -12.07 0.37 0.60
C VAL A 355 -12.97 0.35 -0.61
N SER A 356 -12.38 0.53 -1.79
CA SER A 356 -13.11 0.45 -3.06
C SER A 356 -12.37 -0.47 -4.02
N ARG A 357 -13.11 -1.33 -4.68
CA ARG A 357 -12.59 -2.29 -5.66
C ARG A 357 -13.26 -2.03 -7.01
N TRP A 358 -12.43 -1.94 -8.04
CA TRP A 358 -12.86 -1.81 -9.42
C TRP A 358 -13.61 -0.50 -9.73
N LEU A 359 -13.32 0.58 -9.01
CA LEU A 359 -13.81 1.92 -9.32
C LEU A 359 -12.96 2.53 -10.45
N ASP A 360 -13.59 3.26 -11.37
CA ASP A 360 -12.84 4.05 -12.36
C ASP A 360 -11.91 5.04 -11.63
N SER A 361 -10.61 4.94 -11.92
CA SER A 361 -9.59 5.73 -11.23
C SER A 361 -9.73 7.26 -11.46
N SER A 362 -10.39 7.68 -12.55
CA SER A 362 -10.70 9.09 -12.78
C SER A 362 -11.81 9.63 -11.87
N LYS A 363 -12.58 8.74 -11.25
CA LYS A 363 -13.75 9.04 -10.41
C LYS A 363 -13.48 8.95 -8.92
N VAL A 364 -12.30 8.48 -8.50
CA VAL A 364 -12.02 8.25 -7.08
C VAL A 364 -12.08 9.53 -6.23
N GLY A 365 -11.55 10.65 -6.74
CA GLY A 365 -11.59 11.93 -6.00
C GLY A 365 -13.03 12.45 -5.80
N GLU A 366 -13.88 12.33 -6.83
CA GLU A 366 -15.30 12.69 -6.76
C GLU A 366 -16.03 11.79 -5.76
N PHE A 367 -15.80 10.47 -5.83
CA PHE A 367 -16.38 9.49 -4.91
C PHE A 367 -16.02 9.79 -3.44
N VAL A 368 -14.74 10.01 -3.16
CA VAL A 368 -14.27 10.35 -1.79
C VAL A 368 -14.89 11.65 -1.32
N LYS A 369 -14.98 12.65 -2.21
CA LYS A 369 -15.61 13.92 -1.87
C LYS A 369 -17.09 13.76 -1.53
N MET A 370 -17.85 12.99 -2.28
CA MET A 370 -19.26 12.71 -1.98
C MET A 370 -19.44 12.10 -0.58
N ILE A 371 -18.53 11.19 -0.18
CA ILE A 371 -18.55 10.57 1.15
C ILE A 371 -18.18 11.60 2.22
N VAL A 372 -17.15 12.41 2.02
CA VAL A 372 -16.77 13.47 2.97
C VAL A 372 -17.88 14.52 3.11
N ASP A 373 -18.51 14.92 2.01
CA ASP A 373 -19.63 15.88 2.00
C ASP A 373 -20.94 15.29 2.60
N SER A 374 -20.97 13.99 2.92
CA SER A 374 -22.10 13.35 3.61
C SER A 374 -22.08 13.56 5.13
N HIS A 375 -21.04 14.15 5.69
CA HIS A 375 -21.04 14.58 7.09
C HIS A 375 -22.08 15.68 7.33
N ASN A 376 -22.77 15.59 8.49
CA ASN A 376 -23.77 16.57 8.93
C ASN A 376 -23.12 17.81 9.52
#